data_94c0608ab0b3997126d99ad06909f7aa
#
_entry.id   94c0608ab0b3997126d99ad06909f7aa
#
_cell.length_a   1.000
_cell.length_b   1.000
_cell.length_c   1.000
_cell.angle_alpha   90.00
_cell.angle_beta   90.00
_cell.angle_gamma   90.00
#
_symmetry.space_group_name_H-M   'P 1'
#
loop_
_entity.id
_entity.type
_entity.pdbx_description
1 polymer ?
#
loop_
_entity_poly.entity_id
_entity_poly.type
_entity_poly.pdbx_seq_one_letter_code
_entity_poly.pdbx_strand_id
1 'polypeptide(L)'
;MFNKFFDRLFNGSNERDIKKMRQLVEEKINPQESALKKLSDSSLANKTNEFKARLAKGETLDDILPDAFAVIREASRRVLGMRQFDVQLIGGIILHRGNIAEMGTGEGKTLVATAPVYLNALEGKGAHVITVNDYLAKRDSEWMGQVYKFLGLSVGLIVHDLDFEQRKIAYNSDITYGTNNEFGFDYLRDNMVSSLDQMVQRPLHYCLIDEVDSILIDEARTPLIISGPGQKSTDNYYVMSKLVPQLKLGAVSYTHLTLPTKR
;
A
#
# COMPACT_ATOMS: atom_id res chain seq x y z
N MET A 1 -15.76 29.62 -21.71
CA MET A 1 -17.05 28.86 -21.77
C MET A 1 -16.81 27.33 -21.80
N PHE A 2 -15.83 26.82 -22.50
CA PHE A 2 -15.48 25.39 -22.58
C PHE A 2 -15.09 24.77 -21.23
N ASN A 3 -14.30 25.45 -20.37
CA ASN A 3 -13.91 24.91 -19.07
C ASN A 3 -15.10 24.68 -18.13
N LYS A 4 -16.11 25.56 -18.11
CA LYS A 4 -17.31 25.37 -17.27
C LYS A 4 -18.20 24.20 -17.72
N PHE A 5 -18.14 23.82 -18.99
CA PHE A 5 -18.87 22.66 -19.51
C PHE A 5 -18.18 21.36 -19.14
N PHE A 6 -16.84 21.32 -19.22
CA PHE A 6 -16.02 20.20 -18.75
C PHE A 6 -16.12 20.00 -17.24
N ASP A 7 -16.04 21.08 -16.45
CA ASP A 7 -16.24 21.02 -15.00
C ASP A 7 -17.62 20.47 -14.63
N ARG A 8 -18.67 20.79 -15.36
CA ARG A 8 -20.02 20.25 -15.12
C ARG A 8 -20.17 18.78 -15.49
N LEU A 9 -19.45 18.29 -16.51
CA LEU A 9 -19.47 16.89 -16.92
C LEU A 9 -18.69 16.00 -15.94
N PHE A 10 -17.55 16.46 -15.45
CA PHE A 10 -16.69 15.68 -14.55
C PHE A 10 -17.05 15.88 -13.06
N ASN A 11 -17.32 17.08 -12.61
CA ASN A 11 -17.77 17.34 -11.23
C ASN A 11 -19.17 16.78 -10.95
N GLY A 12 -20.05 16.73 -11.94
CA GLY A 12 -21.37 16.13 -11.77
C GLY A 12 -21.39 14.63 -11.44
N SER A 13 -20.33 13.89 -11.80
CA SER A 13 -20.16 12.47 -11.44
C SER A 13 -19.67 12.36 -9.99
N ASN A 14 -18.61 13.07 -9.65
CA ASN A 14 -18.01 13.03 -8.30
C ASN A 14 -19.00 13.51 -7.22
N GLU A 15 -19.74 14.57 -7.45
CA GLU A 15 -20.75 15.05 -6.50
C GLU A 15 -21.86 14.03 -6.24
N ARG A 16 -22.31 13.31 -7.29
CA ARG A 16 -23.31 12.24 -7.13
C ARG A 16 -22.78 11.06 -6.33
N ASP A 17 -21.52 10.69 -6.57
CA ASP A 17 -20.90 9.57 -5.87
C ASP A 17 -20.63 9.93 -4.41
N ILE A 18 -20.14 11.13 -4.12
CA ILE A 18 -20.02 11.66 -2.75
C ILE A 18 -21.37 11.67 -2.05
N LYS A 19 -22.45 12.10 -2.74
CA LYS A 19 -23.79 12.09 -2.17
C LYS A 19 -24.27 10.69 -1.79
N LYS A 20 -24.03 9.68 -2.66
CA LYS A 20 -24.35 8.27 -2.35
C LYS A 20 -23.57 7.76 -1.14
N MET A 21 -22.26 8.07 -1.08
CA MET A 21 -21.41 7.67 0.05
C MET A 21 -21.86 8.36 1.35
N ARG A 22 -22.26 9.64 1.27
CA ARG A 22 -22.83 10.35 2.43
C ARG A 22 -24.11 9.70 2.92
N GLN A 23 -25.04 9.34 2.03
CA GLN A 23 -26.23 8.59 2.37
C GLN A 23 -25.90 7.25 3.03
N LEU A 24 -24.92 6.52 2.51
CA LEU A 24 -24.44 5.26 3.11
C LEU A 24 -23.95 5.49 4.55
N VAL A 25 -23.18 6.53 4.80
CA VAL A 25 -22.69 6.88 6.14
C VAL A 25 -23.86 7.25 7.06
N GLU A 26 -24.73 8.15 6.63
CA GLU A 26 -25.85 8.67 7.43
C GLU A 26 -26.92 7.59 7.72
N GLU A 27 -27.26 6.76 6.73
CA GLU A 27 -28.38 5.83 6.84
C GLU A 27 -27.95 4.44 7.35
N LYS A 28 -26.71 4.00 7.11
CA LYS A 28 -26.27 2.63 7.44
C LYS A 28 -25.15 2.57 8.47
N ILE A 29 -24.23 3.54 8.52
CA ILE A 29 -23.10 3.48 9.47
C ILE A 29 -23.45 4.20 10.78
N ASN A 30 -23.92 5.44 10.70
CA ASN A 30 -24.22 6.26 11.88
C ASN A 30 -25.26 5.64 12.83
N PRO A 31 -26.36 5.04 12.35
CA PRO A 31 -27.36 4.44 13.24
C PRO A 31 -26.84 3.33 14.13
N GLN A 32 -25.76 2.65 13.72
CA GLN A 32 -25.19 1.53 14.48
C GLN A 32 -24.38 1.98 15.71
N GLU A 33 -23.95 3.24 15.75
CA GLU A 33 -23.04 3.75 16.78
C GLU A 33 -23.59 3.55 18.20
N SER A 34 -24.87 3.80 18.42
CA SER A 34 -25.50 3.68 19.74
C SER A 34 -25.55 2.23 20.25
N ALA A 35 -25.71 1.27 19.36
CA ALA A 35 -25.70 -0.15 19.68
C ALA A 35 -24.26 -0.63 19.96
N LEU A 36 -23.30 -0.24 19.14
CA LEU A 36 -21.91 -0.63 19.29
C LEU A 36 -21.27 -0.08 20.57
N LYS A 37 -21.63 1.15 20.97
CA LYS A 37 -21.17 1.73 22.25
C LYS A 37 -21.55 0.91 23.50
N LYS A 38 -22.63 0.13 23.44
CA LYS A 38 -23.10 -0.71 24.54
C LYS A 38 -22.41 -2.07 24.61
N LEU A 39 -21.69 -2.46 23.56
CA LEU A 39 -20.97 -3.74 23.53
C LEU A 39 -19.76 -3.70 24.48
N SER A 40 -19.45 -4.82 25.09
CA SER A 40 -18.17 -5.03 25.75
C SER A 40 -17.03 -5.02 24.73
N ASP A 41 -15.78 -4.79 25.18
CA ASP A 41 -14.60 -4.81 24.31
C ASP A 41 -14.45 -6.17 23.61
N SER A 42 -14.68 -7.27 24.33
CA SER A 42 -14.62 -8.61 23.77
C SER A 42 -15.72 -8.85 22.71
N SER A 43 -16.93 -8.34 22.93
CA SER A 43 -18.03 -8.45 21.97
C SER A 43 -17.78 -7.60 20.72
N LEU A 44 -17.17 -6.41 20.88
CA LEU A 44 -16.79 -5.56 19.74
C LEU A 44 -15.67 -6.22 18.93
N ALA A 45 -14.64 -6.74 19.59
CA ALA A 45 -13.54 -7.45 18.93
C ALA A 45 -14.03 -8.69 18.16
N ASN A 46 -15.00 -9.44 18.74
CA ASN A 46 -15.57 -10.62 18.08
C ASN A 46 -16.32 -10.31 16.78
N LYS A 47 -16.72 -9.06 16.54
CA LYS A 47 -17.32 -8.67 15.25
C LYS A 47 -16.42 -9.01 14.06
N THR A 48 -15.10 -8.96 14.22
CA THR A 48 -14.15 -9.41 13.20
C THR A 48 -14.39 -10.87 12.78
N ASN A 49 -14.61 -11.77 13.74
CA ASN A 49 -14.91 -13.17 13.44
C ASN A 49 -16.28 -13.33 12.77
N GLU A 50 -17.28 -12.54 13.17
CA GLU A 50 -18.60 -12.53 12.52
C GLU A 50 -18.47 -12.09 11.05
N PHE A 51 -17.68 -11.05 10.74
CA PHE A 51 -17.44 -10.61 9.37
C PHE A 51 -16.69 -11.65 8.54
N LYS A 52 -15.63 -12.25 9.09
CA LYS A 52 -14.92 -13.36 8.42
C LYS A 52 -15.87 -14.53 8.12
N ALA A 53 -16.79 -14.86 9.02
CA ALA A 53 -17.79 -15.90 8.80
C ALA A 53 -18.83 -15.52 7.73
N ARG A 54 -19.23 -14.25 7.64
CA ARG A 54 -20.14 -13.74 6.59
C ARG A 54 -19.49 -13.82 5.21
N LEU A 55 -18.22 -13.39 5.10
CA LEU A 55 -17.42 -13.51 3.86
C LEU A 55 -17.28 -14.99 3.43
N ALA A 56 -17.01 -15.89 4.37
CA ALA A 56 -16.94 -17.33 4.08
C ALA A 56 -18.28 -17.92 3.58
N LYS A 57 -19.41 -17.28 3.87
CA LYS A 57 -20.75 -17.65 3.37
C LYS A 57 -21.09 -17.01 2.03
N GLY A 58 -20.19 -16.20 1.46
CA GLY A 58 -20.34 -15.61 0.14
C GLY A 58 -20.83 -14.16 0.13
N GLU A 59 -20.93 -13.48 1.28
CA GLU A 59 -21.10 -12.02 1.27
C GLU A 59 -19.86 -11.34 0.75
N THR A 60 -20.02 -10.18 0.13
CA THR A 60 -18.92 -9.36 -0.40
C THR A 60 -18.41 -8.36 0.63
N LEU A 61 -17.24 -7.77 0.39
CA LEU A 61 -16.73 -6.67 1.21
C LEU A 61 -17.67 -5.47 1.21
N ASP A 62 -18.34 -5.17 0.08
CA ASP A 62 -19.32 -4.10 -0.01
C ASP A 62 -20.57 -4.36 0.85
N ASP A 63 -21.00 -5.62 0.99
CA ASP A 63 -22.15 -5.99 1.82
C ASP A 63 -21.86 -5.75 3.30
N ILE A 64 -20.64 -6.06 3.76
CA ILE A 64 -20.25 -5.89 5.16
C ILE A 64 -19.64 -4.51 5.47
N LEU A 65 -19.33 -3.70 4.46
CA LEU A 65 -18.66 -2.39 4.61
C LEU A 65 -19.34 -1.49 5.66
N PRO A 66 -20.67 -1.29 5.67
CA PRO A 66 -21.29 -0.41 6.66
C PRO A 66 -21.04 -0.86 8.09
N ASP A 67 -21.14 -2.18 8.34
CA ASP A 67 -20.97 -2.78 9.66
C ASP A 67 -19.50 -2.71 10.09
N ALA A 68 -18.57 -3.06 9.20
CA ALA A 68 -17.14 -3.02 9.46
C ALA A 68 -16.65 -1.59 9.74
N PHE A 69 -17.14 -0.59 8.98
CA PHE A 69 -16.80 0.82 9.20
C PHE A 69 -17.37 1.35 10.52
N ALA A 70 -18.54 0.93 10.92
CA ALA A 70 -19.11 1.27 12.22
C ALA A 70 -18.27 0.68 13.37
N VAL A 71 -17.84 -0.59 13.23
CA VAL A 71 -17.03 -1.30 14.24
C VAL A 71 -15.65 -0.66 14.38
N ILE A 72 -14.92 -0.41 13.28
CA ILE A 72 -13.59 0.21 13.34
C ILE A 72 -13.65 1.63 13.90
N ARG A 73 -14.70 2.41 13.59
CA ARG A 73 -14.92 3.74 14.16
C ARG A 73 -15.07 3.70 15.67
N GLU A 74 -15.87 2.76 16.20
CA GLU A 74 -16.04 2.59 17.64
C GLU A 74 -14.76 2.07 18.29
N ALA A 75 -14.04 1.14 17.65
CA ALA A 75 -12.73 0.67 18.11
C ALA A 75 -11.71 1.81 18.21
N SER A 76 -11.60 2.64 17.16
CA SER A 76 -10.74 3.83 17.16
C SER A 76 -11.07 4.80 18.29
N ARG A 77 -12.36 5.01 18.54
CA ARG A 77 -12.80 5.85 19.67
C ARG A 77 -12.38 5.29 21.03
N ARG A 78 -12.46 3.98 21.22
CA ARG A 78 -12.07 3.33 22.49
C ARG A 78 -10.57 3.31 22.70
N VAL A 79 -9.84 2.92 21.67
CA VAL A 79 -8.39 2.66 21.76
C VAL A 79 -7.58 3.93 21.68
N LEU A 80 -7.94 4.85 20.78
CA LEU A 80 -7.17 6.06 20.50
C LEU A 80 -7.84 7.33 21.03
N GLY A 81 -9.08 7.27 21.51
CA GLY A 81 -9.88 8.45 21.83
C GLY A 81 -10.34 9.23 20.58
N MET A 82 -10.13 8.69 19.39
CA MET A 82 -10.38 9.35 18.10
C MET A 82 -11.55 8.69 17.37
N ARG A 83 -12.67 9.39 17.27
CA ARG A 83 -13.82 8.97 16.47
C ARG A 83 -13.70 9.56 15.07
N GLN A 84 -13.70 8.73 14.04
CA GLN A 84 -13.71 9.23 12.66
C GLN A 84 -14.96 10.06 12.36
N PHE A 85 -14.76 11.19 11.68
CA PHE A 85 -15.84 12.02 11.16
C PHE A 85 -16.46 11.40 9.92
N ASP A 86 -17.68 11.79 9.57
CA ASP A 86 -18.39 11.22 8.42
C ASP A 86 -17.62 11.46 7.10
N VAL A 87 -16.96 12.61 6.94
CA VAL A 87 -16.11 12.90 5.79
C VAL A 87 -14.89 11.98 5.71
N GLN A 88 -14.36 11.54 6.85
CA GLN A 88 -13.25 10.60 6.92
C GLN A 88 -13.71 9.20 6.53
N LEU A 89 -14.91 8.79 6.90
CA LEU A 89 -15.50 7.51 6.44
C LEU A 89 -15.77 7.54 4.93
N ILE A 90 -16.22 8.68 4.37
CA ILE A 90 -16.36 8.84 2.92
C ILE A 90 -15.00 8.66 2.23
N GLY A 91 -13.94 9.29 2.75
CA GLY A 91 -12.57 9.06 2.27
C GLY A 91 -12.16 7.60 2.30
N GLY A 92 -12.48 6.88 3.38
CA GLY A 92 -12.25 5.45 3.50
C GLY A 92 -13.00 4.61 2.46
N ILE A 93 -14.25 4.96 2.13
CA ILE A 93 -15.04 4.29 1.09
C ILE A 93 -14.41 4.53 -0.29
N ILE A 94 -13.93 5.73 -0.57
CA ILE A 94 -13.22 6.07 -1.82
C ILE A 94 -11.97 5.20 -1.97
N LEU A 95 -11.17 5.09 -0.92
CA LEU A 95 -9.95 4.27 -0.90
C LEU A 95 -10.24 2.76 -1.04
N HIS A 96 -11.29 2.26 -0.40
CA HIS A 96 -11.73 0.87 -0.58
C HIS A 96 -12.09 0.55 -2.03
N ARG A 97 -12.68 1.50 -2.74
CA ARG A 97 -13.06 1.38 -4.16
C ARG A 97 -11.90 1.56 -5.14
N GLY A 98 -10.66 1.62 -4.66
CA GLY A 98 -9.47 1.77 -5.49
C GLY A 98 -9.33 3.15 -6.15
N ASN A 99 -9.89 4.18 -5.53
CA ASN A 99 -9.80 5.56 -6.00
C ASN A 99 -8.87 6.39 -5.12
N ILE A 100 -8.55 7.61 -5.56
CA ILE A 100 -7.73 8.57 -4.83
C ILE A 100 -8.64 9.46 -3.98
N ALA A 101 -8.33 9.55 -2.68
CA ALA A 101 -8.96 10.48 -1.76
C ALA A 101 -8.00 11.64 -1.45
N GLU A 102 -8.25 12.80 -2.01
CA GLU A 102 -7.50 14.02 -1.68
C GLU A 102 -8.06 14.63 -0.39
N MET A 103 -7.16 14.87 0.55
CA MET A 103 -7.49 15.47 1.84
C MET A 103 -6.42 16.49 2.23
N GLY A 104 -6.85 17.60 2.84
CA GLY A 104 -5.95 18.64 3.34
C GLY A 104 -5.01 18.16 4.45
N THR A 105 -3.93 18.90 4.65
CA THR A 105 -3.01 18.64 5.76
C THR A 105 -3.73 18.82 7.09
N GLY A 106 -3.55 17.86 8.01
CA GLY A 106 -4.21 17.91 9.33
C GLY A 106 -5.64 17.32 9.38
N GLU A 107 -6.22 16.90 8.27
CA GLU A 107 -7.57 16.30 8.24
C GLU A 107 -7.62 14.82 8.70
N GLY A 108 -6.49 14.28 9.14
CA GLY A 108 -6.43 12.95 9.74
C GLY A 108 -6.39 11.80 8.73
N LYS A 109 -5.65 11.96 7.61
CA LYS A 109 -5.47 10.91 6.59
C LYS A 109 -5.09 9.55 7.19
N THR A 110 -4.16 9.53 8.15
CA THR A 110 -3.73 8.30 8.83
C THR A 110 -4.90 7.56 9.51
N LEU A 111 -5.83 8.30 10.11
CA LEU A 111 -7.03 7.72 10.72
C LEU A 111 -8.03 7.24 9.68
N VAL A 112 -8.17 7.96 8.56
CA VAL A 112 -9.03 7.55 7.42
C VAL A 112 -8.60 6.20 6.87
N ALA A 113 -7.31 5.97 6.74
CA ALA A 113 -6.74 4.72 6.24
C ALA A 113 -7.18 3.49 7.03
N THR A 114 -7.51 3.65 8.32
CA THR A 114 -7.83 2.52 9.19
C THR A 114 -9.07 1.74 8.73
N ALA A 115 -10.10 2.41 8.26
CA ALA A 115 -11.36 1.79 7.88
C ALA A 115 -11.25 0.89 6.63
N PRO A 116 -10.73 1.37 5.49
CA PRO A 116 -10.57 0.52 4.31
C PRO A 116 -9.53 -0.60 4.51
N VAL A 117 -8.45 -0.34 5.25
CA VAL A 117 -7.43 -1.35 5.55
C VAL A 117 -8.02 -2.47 6.41
N TYR A 118 -8.77 -2.14 7.47
CA TYR A 118 -9.48 -3.12 8.28
C TYR A 118 -10.42 -3.99 7.43
N LEU A 119 -11.27 -3.37 6.62
CA LEU A 119 -12.24 -4.05 5.77
C LEU A 119 -11.56 -5.05 4.82
N ASN A 120 -10.53 -4.62 4.11
CA ASN A 120 -9.84 -5.48 3.14
C ASN A 120 -8.97 -6.56 3.80
N ALA A 121 -8.50 -6.35 5.04
CA ALA A 121 -7.79 -7.36 5.82
C ALA A 121 -8.69 -8.53 6.26
N LEU A 122 -10.02 -8.35 6.33
CA LEU A 122 -10.96 -9.40 6.75
C LEU A 122 -10.97 -10.62 5.82
N GLU A 123 -10.57 -10.48 4.55
CA GLU A 123 -10.44 -11.62 3.64
C GLU A 123 -9.24 -12.54 3.96
N GLY A 124 -8.34 -12.13 4.86
CA GLY A 124 -7.16 -12.92 5.23
C GLY A 124 -6.08 -13.01 4.16
N LYS A 125 -6.21 -12.25 3.07
CA LYS A 125 -5.27 -12.24 1.94
C LYS A 125 -4.13 -11.24 2.11
N GLY A 126 -4.17 -10.39 3.13
CA GLY A 126 -3.20 -9.34 3.43
C GLY A 126 -3.56 -7.99 2.84
N ALA A 127 -3.48 -6.96 3.68
CA ALA A 127 -3.63 -5.57 3.27
C ALA A 127 -2.30 -4.84 3.54
N HIS A 128 -1.75 -4.18 2.52
CA HIS A 128 -0.51 -3.43 2.61
C HIS A 128 -0.79 -1.94 2.79
N VAL A 129 -0.05 -1.29 3.68
CA VAL A 129 -0.07 0.17 3.86
C VAL A 129 1.34 0.70 3.54
N ILE A 130 1.43 1.47 2.48
CA ILE A 130 2.69 1.93 1.92
C ILE A 130 2.88 3.40 2.25
N THR A 131 4.03 3.73 2.81
CA THR A 131 4.45 5.09 3.18
C THR A 131 5.78 5.45 2.51
N VAL A 132 6.18 6.72 2.59
CA VAL A 132 7.39 7.23 1.94
C VAL A 132 8.69 6.93 2.71
N ASN A 133 8.62 6.59 4.01
CA ASN A 133 9.83 6.33 4.79
C ASN A 133 9.55 5.42 6.00
N ASP A 134 10.63 4.85 6.56
CA ASP A 134 10.58 3.91 7.69
C ASP A 134 10.02 4.54 8.96
N TYR A 135 10.26 5.83 9.19
CA TYR A 135 9.72 6.53 10.37
C TYR A 135 8.20 6.54 10.35
N LEU A 136 7.59 6.92 9.23
CA LEU A 136 6.13 6.93 9.07
C LEU A 136 5.56 5.52 9.14
N ALA A 137 6.18 4.55 8.45
CA ALA A 137 5.76 3.16 8.50
C ALA A 137 5.73 2.63 9.95
N LYS A 138 6.77 2.88 10.72
CA LYS A 138 6.86 2.49 12.13
C LYS A 138 5.85 3.23 12.99
N ARG A 139 5.81 4.57 12.91
CA ARG A 139 4.88 5.39 13.68
C ARG A 139 3.43 4.95 13.47
N ASP A 140 3.02 4.79 12.22
CA ASP A 140 1.62 4.51 11.88
C ASP A 140 1.24 3.06 12.18
N SER A 141 2.16 2.11 12.00
CA SER A 141 1.95 0.72 12.42
C SER A 141 1.82 0.57 13.94
N GLU A 142 2.59 1.33 14.72
CA GLU A 142 2.49 1.34 16.17
C GLU A 142 1.22 2.03 16.66
N TRP A 143 0.86 3.14 16.05
CA TRP A 143 -0.28 3.97 16.48
C TRP A 143 -1.61 3.37 16.02
N MET A 144 -1.84 3.22 14.72
CA MET A 144 -3.07 2.64 14.18
C MET A 144 -3.16 1.13 14.42
N GLY A 145 -2.02 0.45 14.49
CA GLY A 145 -1.93 -0.98 14.80
C GLY A 145 -2.61 -1.38 16.11
N GLN A 146 -2.71 -0.47 17.08
CA GLN A 146 -3.45 -0.73 18.33
C GLN A 146 -4.92 -1.02 18.05
N VAL A 147 -5.54 -0.32 17.11
CA VAL A 147 -6.96 -0.50 16.76
C VAL A 147 -7.18 -1.84 16.09
N TYR A 148 -6.29 -2.23 15.16
CA TYR A 148 -6.39 -3.52 14.48
C TYR A 148 -6.16 -4.69 15.44
N LYS A 149 -5.17 -4.59 16.31
CA LYS A 149 -4.89 -5.60 17.36
C LYS A 149 -6.04 -5.73 18.34
N PHE A 150 -6.66 -4.63 18.72
CA PHE A 150 -7.87 -4.65 19.55
C PHE A 150 -9.00 -5.43 18.88
N LEU A 151 -9.13 -5.34 17.57
CA LEU A 151 -10.12 -6.08 16.76
C LEU A 151 -9.63 -7.50 16.36
N GLY A 152 -8.48 -7.95 16.88
CA GLY A 152 -7.98 -9.31 16.68
C GLY A 152 -7.25 -9.55 15.37
N LEU A 153 -6.78 -8.49 14.68
CA LEU A 153 -5.95 -8.60 13.49
C LEU A 153 -4.47 -8.44 13.82
N SER A 154 -3.62 -9.18 13.12
CA SER A 154 -2.16 -9.08 13.20
C SER A 154 -1.63 -7.92 12.36
N VAL A 155 -0.56 -7.29 12.84
CA VAL A 155 0.10 -6.16 12.17
C VAL A 155 1.58 -6.42 12.08
N GLY A 156 2.10 -6.44 10.85
CA GLY A 156 3.52 -6.54 10.51
C GLY A 156 4.08 -5.19 10.06
N LEU A 157 5.39 -5.06 10.16
CA LEU A 157 6.15 -3.89 9.72
C LEU A 157 7.35 -4.34 8.91
N ILE A 158 7.53 -3.76 7.72
CA ILE A 158 8.70 -3.97 6.86
C ILE A 158 9.52 -2.68 6.86
N VAL A 159 10.74 -2.78 7.37
CA VAL A 159 11.77 -1.73 7.40
C VAL A 159 13.12 -2.29 6.94
N HIS A 160 14.11 -1.43 6.74
CA HIS A 160 15.36 -1.77 6.08
C HIS A 160 16.11 -2.98 6.67
N ASP A 161 16.27 -3.04 7.98
CA ASP A 161 17.18 -3.99 8.63
C ASP A 161 16.57 -5.37 8.97
N LEU A 162 15.47 -5.76 8.34
CA LEU A 162 14.84 -7.06 8.60
C LEU A 162 15.50 -8.18 7.80
N ASP A 163 15.72 -9.32 8.47
CA ASP A 163 16.12 -10.56 7.81
C ASP A 163 14.96 -11.25 7.08
N PHE A 164 15.26 -12.33 6.37
CA PHE A 164 14.30 -13.08 5.56
C PHE A 164 13.11 -13.60 6.39
N GLU A 165 13.35 -14.21 7.53
CA GLU A 165 12.30 -14.78 8.37
C GLU A 165 11.40 -13.70 8.97
N GLN A 166 11.99 -12.61 9.42
CA GLN A 166 11.27 -11.45 9.93
C GLN A 166 10.36 -10.83 8.86
N ARG A 167 10.86 -10.68 7.62
CA ARG A 167 10.05 -10.20 6.49
C ARG A 167 8.90 -11.15 6.20
N LYS A 168 9.17 -12.45 6.17
CA LYS A 168 8.14 -13.47 5.90
C LYS A 168 7.04 -13.47 6.97
N ILE A 169 7.39 -13.32 8.24
CA ILE A 169 6.44 -13.17 9.34
C ILE A 169 5.61 -11.89 9.17
N ALA A 170 6.26 -10.77 8.85
CA ALA A 170 5.58 -9.48 8.68
C ALA A 170 4.59 -9.51 7.50
N TYR A 171 4.98 -10.08 6.35
CA TYR A 171 4.08 -10.24 5.20
C TYR A 171 2.93 -11.21 5.46
N ASN A 172 3.09 -12.19 6.36
CA ASN A 172 2.02 -13.10 6.74
C ASN A 172 1.02 -12.51 7.74
N SER A 173 1.23 -11.29 8.22
CA SER A 173 0.25 -10.57 9.04
C SER A 173 -1.00 -10.18 8.22
N ASP A 174 -2.12 -9.94 8.89
CA ASP A 174 -3.35 -9.47 8.23
C ASP A 174 -3.13 -8.09 7.57
N ILE A 175 -2.33 -7.23 8.23
CA ILE A 175 -2.00 -5.89 7.75
C ILE A 175 -0.48 -5.72 7.83
N THR A 176 0.15 -5.24 6.75
CA THR A 176 1.60 -5.01 6.69
C THR A 176 1.88 -3.57 6.31
N TYR A 177 2.57 -2.85 7.19
CA TYR A 177 3.10 -1.51 6.94
C TYR A 177 4.52 -1.59 6.40
N GLY A 178 4.89 -0.67 5.52
CA GLY A 178 6.27 -0.55 5.04
C GLY A 178 6.43 0.60 4.05
N THR A 179 7.66 0.78 3.56
CA THR A 179 7.95 1.80 2.55
C THR A 179 7.80 1.26 1.14
N ASN A 180 7.53 2.15 0.17
CA ASN A 180 7.49 1.81 -1.25
C ASN A 180 8.76 1.09 -1.71
N ASN A 181 9.94 1.54 -1.26
CA ASN A 181 11.22 0.94 -1.61
C ASN A 181 11.36 -0.49 -1.10
N GLU A 182 11.03 -0.75 0.16
CA GLU A 182 11.13 -2.08 0.75
C GLU A 182 10.19 -3.08 0.09
N PHE A 183 8.92 -2.69 -0.14
CA PHE A 183 7.98 -3.53 -0.90
C PHE A 183 8.47 -3.81 -2.32
N GLY A 184 9.00 -2.80 -2.99
CA GLY A 184 9.53 -2.94 -4.35
C GLY A 184 10.78 -3.80 -4.41
N PHE A 185 11.73 -3.64 -3.49
CA PHE A 185 12.91 -4.50 -3.42
C PHE A 185 12.58 -5.94 -3.06
N ASP A 186 11.62 -6.17 -2.16
CA ASP A 186 11.16 -7.52 -1.84
C ASP A 186 10.47 -8.17 -3.04
N TYR A 187 9.67 -7.42 -3.78
CA TYR A 187 9.07 -7.91 -5.03
C TYR A 187 10.15 -8.30 -6.06
N LEU A 188 11.20 -7.50 -6.22
CA LEU A 188 12.29 -7.83 -7.12
C LEU A 188 13.05 -9.07 -6.64
N ARG A 189 13.34 -9.18 -5.34
CA ARG A 189 14.01 -10.37 -4.76
C ARG A 189 13.19 -11.64 -4.95
N ASP A 190 11.89 -11.58 -4.69
CA ASP A 190 10.97 -12.71 -4.86
C ASP A 190 10.89 -13.19 -6.32
N ASN A 191 11.06 -12.29 -7.31
CA ASN A 191 11.10 -12.67 -8.72
C ASN A 191 12.46 -13.24 -9.18
N MET A 192 13.47 -13.27 -8.31
CA MET A 192 14.79 -13.86 -8.60
C MET A 192 15.03 -15.19 -7.92
N VAL A 193 14.14 -15.63 -7.03
CA VAL A 193 14.28 -16.91 -6.32
C VAL A 193 13.97 -18.11 -7.22
N SER A 194 14.53 -19.27 -6.87
CA SER A 194 14.36 -20.50 -7.65
C SER A 194 13.15 -21.34 -7.23
N SER A 195 12.58 -21.06 -6.05
CA SER A 195 11.41 -21.78 -5.52
C SER A 195 10.50 -20.89 -4.70
N LEU A 196 9.20 -21.22 -4.64
CA LEU A 196 8.17 -20.40 -4.02
C LEU A 196 8.32 -20.27 -2.49
N ASP A 197 8.95 -21.22 -1.82
CA ASP A 197 9.22 -21.17 -0.38
C ASP A 197 10.25 -20.11 0.01
N GLN A 198 11.06 -19.67 -0.96
CA GLN A 198 12.05 -18.60 -0.81
C GLN A 198 11.44 -17.21 -1.01
N MET A 199 10.18 -17.10 -1.40
CA MET A 199 9.47 -15.82 -1.47
C MET A 199 9.04 -15.36 -0.08
N VAL A 200 9.13 -14.05 0.16
CA VAL A 200 8.66 -13.44 1.41
C VAL A 200 7.25 -12.88 1.27
N GLN A 201 6.89 -12.37 0.09
CA GLN A 201 5.57 -11.79 -0.16
C GLN A 201 4.53 -12.88 -0.48
N ARG A 202 3.30 -12.62 -0.08
CA ARG A 202 2.11 -13.35 -0.54
C ARG A 202 1.61 -12.78 -1.87
N PRO A 203 0.69 -13.45 -2.56
CA PRO A 203 -0.01 -12.84 -3.69
C PRO A 203 -0.61 -11.49 -3.30
N LEU A 204 -0.40 -10.49 -4.16
CA LEU A 204 -0.88 -9.13 -3.93
C LEU A 204 -2.41 -9.08 -3.94
N HIS A 205 -3.01 -8.41 -2.96
CA HIS A 205 -4.45 -8.32 -2.82
C HIS A 205 -4.95 -6.89 -2.72
N TYR A 206 -4.64 -6.19 -1.63
CA TYR A 206 -5.03 -4.81 -1.42
C TYR A 206 -3.83 -3.99 -0.96
N CYS A 207 -3.67 -2.78 -1.50
CA CYS A 207 -2.73 -1.82 -0.95
C CYS A 207 -3.34 -0.43 -0.85
N LEU A 208 -2.98 0.27 0.21
CA LEU A 208 -3.23 1.68 0.41
C LEU A 208 -1.89 2.40 0.36
N ILE A 209 -1.78 3.40 -0.53
CA ILE A 209 -0.58 4.20 -0.69
C ILE A 209 -0.85 5.58 -0.09
N ASP A 210 -0.12 5.92 0.99
CA ASP A 210 -0.12 7.27 1.54
C ASP A 210 0.88 8.15 0.78
N GLU A 211 0.58 9.43 0.65
CA GLU A 211 1.38 10.38 -0.14
C GLU A 211 1.65 9.89 -1.58
N VAL A 212 0.57 9.50 -2.26
CA VAL A 212 0.59 8.88 -3.58
C VAL A 212 1.26 9.75 -4.66
N ASP A 213 1.19 11.06 -4.55
CA ASP A 213 1.86 12.03 -5.41
C ASP A 213 3.39 11.91 -5.29
N SER A 214 3.93 11.82 -4.09
CA SER A 214 5.35 11.57 -3.88
C SER A 214 5.78 10.22 -4.47
N ILE A 215 5.07 9.15 -4.15
CA ILE A 215 5.46 7.79 -4.52
C ILE A 215 5.28 7.51 -6.01
N LEU A 216 4.12 7.84 -6.59
CA LEU A 216 3.76 7.46 -7.96
C LEU A 216 4.04 8.54 -9.01
N ILE A 217 4.41 9.76 -8.61
CA ILE A 217 4.74 10.85 -9.53
C ILE A 217 6.18 11.30 -9.33
N ASP A 218 6.53 11.83 -8.16
CA ASP A 218 7.84 12.46 -7.94
C ASP A 218 8.98 11.44 -7.99
N GLU A 219 8.82 10.30 -7.33
CA GLU A 219 9.81 9.22 -7.29
C GLU A 219 9.63 8.15 -8.38
N ALA A 220 8.58 8.24 -9.19
CA ALA A 220 8.23 7.21 -10.18
C ALA A 220 9.34 6.91 -11.21
N ARG A 221 10.26 7.85 -11.45
CA ARG A 221 11.39 7.68 -12.38
C ARG A 221 12.64 7.09 -11.74
N THR A 222 12.67 6.94 -10.42
CA THR A 222 13.83 6.38 -9.71
C THR A 222 13.77 4.85 -9.81
N PRO A 223 14.67 4.20 -10.58
CA PRO A 223 14.64 2.76 -10.73
C PRO A 223 15.07 2.06 -9.45
N LEU A 224 14.37 1.01 -9.07
CA LEU A 224 14.85 0.07 -8.06
C LEU A 224 15.83 -0.90 -8.72
N ILE A 225 17.10 -0.87 -8.30
CA ILE A 225 18.16 -1.68 -8.92
C ILE A 225 18.74 -2.62 -7.88
N ILE A 226 18.70 -3.93 -8.16
CA ILE A 226 19.47 -4.94 -7.43
C ILE A 226 20.70 -5.25 -8.26
N SER A 227 21.89 -4.94 -7.73
CA SER A 227 23.16 -5.28 -8.36
C SER A 227 23.89 -6.32 -7.52
N GLY A 228 24.37 -7.37 -8.19
CA GLY A 228 25.30 -8.33 -7.61
C GLY A 228 26.75 -7.97 -7.94
N PRO A 229 27.74 -8.62 -7.29
CA PRO A 229 29.11 -8.51 -7.71
C PRO A 229 29.21 -8.93 -9.18
N GLY A 230 29.61 -7.96 -10.04
CA GLY A 230 29.79 -8.23 -11.47
C GLY A 230 30.73 -9.41 -11.68
N GLN A 231 30.36 -10.33 -12.55
CA GLN A 231 31.33 -11.29 -13.05
C GLN A 231 32.54 -10.50 -13.54
N LYS A 232 33.74 -10.95 -13.19
CA LYS A 232 35.08 -10.35 -13.43
C LYS A 232 35.24 -9.70 -14.82
N SER A 233 34.51 -8.64 -15.13
CA SER A 233 34.69 -7.87 -16.34
C SER A 233 35.75 -6.79 -16.15
N THR A 234 36.11 -6.43 -14.93
CA THR A 234 37.12 -5.44 -14.61
C THR A 234 38.53 -5.77 -15.13
N ASP A 235 38.89 -7.07 -15.12
CA ASP A 235 40.19 -7.49 -15.63
C ASP A 235 40.32 -7.22 -17.14
N ASN A 236 39.25 -7.40 -17.91
CA ASN A 236 39.22 -7.11 -19.33
C ASN A 236 39.35 -5.60 -19.60
N TYR A 237 38.77 -4.74 -18.78
CA TYR A 237 38.96 -3.29 -18.92
C TYR A 237 40.41 -2.87 -18.67
N TYR A 238 41.09 -3.47 -17.67
CA TYR A 238 42.51 -3.21 -17.41
C TYR A 238 43.41 -3.72 -18.53
N VAL A 239 43.09 -4.89 -19.07
CA VAL A 239 43.85 -5.43 -20.24
C VAL A 239 43.63 -4.54 -21.47
N MET A 240 42.41 -4.18 -21.77
CA MET A 240 42.06 -3.33 -22.91
C MET A 240 42.62 -1.91 -22.76
N SER A 241 42.60 -1.32 -21.57
CA SER A 241 43.15 0.00 -21.31
C SER A 241 44.67 0.05 -21.53
N LYS A 242 45.39 -1.06 -21.34
CA LYS A 242 46.84 -1.17 -21.64
C LYS A 242 47.11 -1.42 -23.13
N LEU A 243 46.16 -2.05 -23.83
CA LEU A 243 46.30 -2.37 -25.25
C LEU A 243 45.97 -1.15 -26.15
N VAL A 244 44.95 -0.38 -25.78
CA VAL A 244 44.48 0.77 -26.58
C VAL A 244 45.57 1.75 -26.91
N PRO A 245 46.47 2.17 -26.00
CA PRO A 245 47.59 3.10 -26.35
C PRO A 245 48.59 2.52 -27.34
N GLN A 246 48.63 1.19 -27.53
CA GLN A 246 49.55 0.54 -28.46
C GLN A 246 48.96 0.43 -29.87
N LEU A 247 47.67 0.71 -30.05
CA LEU A 247 47.02 0.67 -31.36
C LEU A 247 47.43 1.88 -32.20
N LYS A 248 47.82 1.59 -33.45
CA LYS A 248 48.12 2.65 -34.44
C LYS A 248 46.80 3.11 -35.07
N LEU A 249 46.73 4.39 -35.43
CA LEU A 249 45.54 5.04 -36.00
C LEU A 249 44.98 4.27 -37.22
N GLY A 250 45.85 3.66 -38.04
CA GLY A 250 45.44 2.86 -39.19
C GLY A 250 44.67 1.60 -38.81
N ALA A 251 45.05 0.93 -37.72
CA ALA A 251 44.35 -0.26 -37.22
C ALA A 251 42.98 0.08 -36.67
N VAL A 252 42.86 1.19 -35.95
CA VAL A 252 41.56 1.69 -35.45
C VAL A 252 40.65 2.07 -36.60
N SER A 253 41.16 2.77 -37.61
CA SER A 253 40.40 3.15 -38.77
C SER A 253 39.92 1.95 -39.60
N TYR A 254 40.72 0.92 -39.70
CA TYR A 254 40.37 -0.29 -40.41
C TYR A 254 39.28 -1.09 -39.66
N THR A 255 39.39 -1.22 -38.36
CA THR A 255 38.38 -1.88 -37.55
C THR A 255 37.02 -1.16 -37.63
N HIS A 256 37.06 0.18 -37.66
CA HIS A 256 35.87 0.98 -37.82
C HIS A 256 35.22 0.84 -39.21
N LEU A 257 36.05 0.65 -40.26
CA LEU A 257 35.55 0.40 -41.62
C LEU A 257 34.96 -1.00 -41.80
N THR A 258 35.34 -1.95 -40.99
CA THR A 258 34.76 -3.31 -40.97
C THR A 258 33.46 -3.40 -40.19
N LEU A 259 33.21 -2.45 -39.32
CA LEU A 259 31.92 -2.30 -38.70
C LEU A 259 30.93 -1.59 -39.65
N PRO A 260 29.63 -1.80 -39.56
CA PRO A 260 28.65 -1.18 -40.44
C PRO A 260 28.61 0.36 -40.33
N THR A 261 29.33 0.92 -39.45
CA THR A 261 29.52 2.37 -39.26
C THR A 261 30.61 2.96 -40.14
N LYS A 262 30.68 2.56 -41.34
CA LYS A 262 31.51 3.26 -42.29
C LYS A 262 31.26 4.75 -42.27
N ARG A 263 32.27 5.48 -42.56
CA ARG A 263 32.23 6.93 -42.77
C ARG A 263 30.89 7.56 -42.85
#